data_587099a7fe86ba16aa0a20a42d27e359
#
_entry.id   587099a7fe86ba16aa0a20a42d27e359
#
_cell.length_a   1.000
_cell.length_b   1.000
_cell.length_c   1.000
_cell.angle_alpha   90.00
_cell.angle_beta   90.00
_cell.angle_gamma   90.00
#
_symmetry.space_group_name_H-M   'P 1'
#
loop_
_entity.id
_entity.type
_entity.pdbx_description
1 polymer ?
#
loop_
_entity_poly.entity_id
_entity_poly.type
_entity_poly.pdbx_seq_one_letter_code
_entity_poly.pdbx_strand_id
1 'polypeptide(L)'
;MVSFAAVAMAACSNRPPDDTADYLSKIANGRAAKDADFGSGSDPIPTANHAEFLPLAYFPVDPAYKVLAGLKAATENVELMMPTSTGQRRKMRRVGMMQFTLKGQQMSLAAFNEVGAPDMNHLTLMFSDMTSGTETYAAGRYIDLERTASDIYNLDFNLAYHPYCYYNPTYECPYPPAENRLKIPIRAGERMKKSEVASQK
;
A
#
# COMPACT_ATOMS: atom_id res chain seq x y z
N MET A 1 2.53 58.20 -7.62
CA MET A 1 2.72 56.91 -8.29
C MET A 1 3.51 56.00 -7.34
N VAL A 2 2.86 55.05 -6.68
CA VAL A 2 3.54 54.15 -5.75
C VAL A 2 3.58 52.78 -6.46
N SER A 3 4.81 52.33 -6.81
CA SER A 3 5.06 51.02 -7.42
C SER A 3 5.05 49.96 -6.35
N PHE A 4 4.07 49.02 -6.40
CA PHE A 4 4.07 47.79 -5.62
C PHE A 4 4.95 46.77 -6.33
N ALA A 5 6.08 46.41 -5.73
CA ALA A 5 6.88 45.27 -6.15
C ALA A 5 6.28 43.99 -5.53
N ALA A 6 5.76 43.12 -6.37
CA ALA A 6 5.32 41.78 -5.95
C ALA A 6 6.54 40.89 -5.73
N VAL A 7 6.79 40.49 -4.48
CA VAL A 7 7.81 39.49 -4.14
C VAL A 7 7.21 38.13 -4.38
N ALA A 8 7.60 37.43 -5.44
CA ALA A 8 7.31 36.06 -5.69
C ALA A 8 8.12 35.19 -4.71
N MET A 9 7.46 34.57 -3.71
CA MET A 9 8.09 33.55 -2.89
C MET A 9 8.21 32.26 -3.71
N ALA A 10 9.41 31.98 -4.19
CA ALA A 10 9.77 30.66 -4.72
C ALA A 10 9.82 29.68 -3.54
N ALA A 11 8.85 28.77 -3.47
CA ALA A 11 8.91 27.64 -2.56
C ALA A 11 10.01 26.70 -3.04
N CYS A 12 11.20 26.78 -2.44
CA CYS A 12 12.26 25.79 -2.62
C CYS A 12 11.79 24.46 -2.00
N SER A 13 11.35 23.53 -2.84
CA SER A 13 11.22 22.14 -2.42
C SER A 13 12.64 21.55 -2.26
N ASN A 14 13.12 21.46 -1.04
CA ASN A 14 14.40 20.82 -0.69
C ASN A 14 14.28 19.27 -0.75
N ARG A 15 13.76 18.73 -1.86
CA ARG A 15 13.82 17.30 -2.14
C ARG A 15 15.07 17.10 -3.01
N PRO A 16 16.04 16.23 -2.58
CA PRO A 16 17.06 15.77 -3.51
C PRO A 16 16.35 15.21 -4.74
N PRO A 17 16.82 15.46 -5.95
CA PRO A 17 16.28 14.77 -7.10
C PRO A 17 16.58 13.29 -6.91
N ASP A 18 15.57 12.51 -6.44
CA ASP A 18 15.55 11.07 -6.69
C ASP A 18 15.72 10.99 -8.21
N ASP A 19 16.77 10.35 -8.68
CA ASP A 19 16.88 10.09 -10.10
C ASP A 19 15.63 9.30 -10.49
N THR A 20 14.71 9.94 -11.18
CA THR A 20 13.41 9.35 -11.53
C THR A 20 13.63 8.07 -12.32
N ALA A 21 14.69 7.99 -13.11
CA ALA A 21 15.05 6.81 -13.89
C ALA A 21 15.44 5.64 -12.97
N ASP A 22 16.26 5.88 -11.95
CA ASP A 22 16.65 4.86 -10.96
C ASP A 22 15.44 4.36 -10.17
N TYR A 23 14.56 5.27 -9.76
CA TYR A 23 13.33 4.90 -9.08
C TYR A 23 12.42 4.02 -9.95
N LEU A 24 12.18 4.40 -11.21
CA LEU A 24 11.39 3.61 -12.15
C LEU A 24 11.99 2.24 -12.38
N SER A 25 13.31 2.17 -12.56
CA SER A 25 14.05 0.92 -12.74
C SER A 25 13.94 0.02 -11.50
N LYS A 26 14.05 0.59 -10.30
CA LYS A 26 13.88 -0.15 -9.04
C LYS A 26 12.49 -0.77 -8.91
N ILE A 27 11.43 -0.02 -9.22
CA ILE A 27 10.06 -0.54 -9.20
C ILE A 27 9.88 -1.63 -10.25
N ALA A 28 10.36 -1.42 -11.49
CA ALA A 28 10.26 -2.42 -12.56
C ALA A 28 10.96 -3.73 -12.20
N ASN A 29 12.19 -3.64 -11.68
CA ASN A 29 12.96 -4.81 -11.25
C ASN A 29 12.26 -5.54 -10.07
N GLY A 30 11.72 -4.82 -9.09
CA GLY A 30 10.96 -5.41 -7.99
C GLY A 30 9.71 -6.15 -8.45
N ARG A 31 8.97 -5.60 -9.43
CA ARG A 31 7.81 -6.25 -10.05
C ARG A 31 8.20 -7.53 -10.80
N ALA A 32 9.27 -7.47 -11.60
CA ALA A 32 9.77 -8.64 -12.32
C ALA A 32 10.27 -9.74 -11.36
N ALA A 33 10.95 -9.36 -10.27
CA ALA A 33 11.38 -10.30 -9.25
C ALA A 33 10.20 -10.99 -8.57
N LYS A 34 9.14 -10.22 -8.23
CA LYS A 34 7.91 -10.78 -7.66
C LYS A 34 7.19 -11.73 -8.62
N ASP A 35 7.10 -11.39 -9.91
CA ASP A 35 6.55 -12.27 -10.93
C ASP A 35 7.33 -13.59 -11.04
N ALA A 36 8.65 -13.52 -11.01
CA ALA A 36 9.52 -14.70 -11.05
C ALA A 36 9.37 -15.57 -9.80
N ASP A 37 9.31 -14.94 -8.62
CA ASP A 37 9.12 -15.63 -7.34
C ASP A 37 7.78 -16.36 -7.30
N PHE A 38 6.68 -15.70 -7.64
CA PHE A 38 5.33 -16.28 -7.68
C PHE A 38 5.16 -17.33 -8.78
N GLY A 39 5.98 -17.27 -9.84
CA GLY A 39 6.01 -18.27 -10.92
C GLY A 39 6.89 -19.48 -10.64
N SER A 40 7.79 -19.39 -9.66
CA SER A 40 8.75 -20.46 -9.36
C SER A 40 8.21 -21.58 -8.48
N GLY A 41 7.11 -21.32 -7.76
CA GLY A 41 6.53 -22.24 -6.79
C GLY A 41 5.00 -22.31 -6.90
N SER A 42 4.40 -22.81 -5.85
CA SER A 42 2.94 -22.90 -5.73
C SER A 42 2.35 -21.86 -4.77
N ASP A 43 3.19 -21.08 -4.13
CA ASP A 43 2.79 -20.05 -3.17
C ASP A 43 3.20 -18.67 -3.64
N PRO A 44 2.32 -17.67 -3.46
CA PRO A 44 0.93 -17.78 -3.01
C PRO A 44 -0.05 -18.18 -4.11
N ILE A 45 0.39 -18.30 -5.37
CA ILE A 45 -0.45 -18.63 -6.52
C ILE A 45 -0.32 -20.12 -6.81
N PRO A 46 -1.40 -20.92 -6.66
CA PRO A 46 -1.37 -22.32 -7.08
C PRO A 46 -0.94 -22.44 -8.54
N THR A 47 -0.07 -23.40 -8.87
CA THR A 47 0.47 -23.58 -10.23
C THR A 47 -0.62 -23.65 -11.30
N ALA A 48 -1.77 -24.24 -10.99
CA ALA A 48 -2.92 -24.30 -11.90
C ALA A 48 -3.47 -22.91 -12.28
N ASN A 49 -3.23 -21.90 -11.44
CA ASN A 49 -3.76 -20.55 -11.61
C ASN A 49 -2.67 -19.56 -12.13
N HIS A 50 -1.44 -20.02 -12.41
CA HIS A 50 -0.37 -19.17 -12.93
C HIS A 50 -0.78 -18.44 -14.21
N ALA A 51 -1.45 -19.11 -15.14
CA ALA A 51 -1.91 -18.50 -16.40
C ALA A 51 -2.93 -17.37 -16.18
N GLU A 52 -3.72 -17.44 -15.11
CA GLU A 52 -4.70 -16.43 -14.74
C GLU A 52 -4.03 -15.19 -14.16
N PHE A 53 -3.16 -15.37 -13.17
CA PHE A 53 -2.59 -14.25 -12.40
C PHE A 53 -1.27 -13.72 -12.95
N LEU A 54 -0.42 -14.55 -13.56
CA LEU A 54 0.92 -14.14 -14.00
C LEU A 54 0.96 -13.74 -15.49
N PRO A 55 1.81 -12.74 -15.85
CA PRO A 55 2.47 -11.82 -14.94
C PRO A 55 1.43 -10.97 -14.19
N LEU A 56 1.78 -10.53 -12.98
CA LEU A 56 0.90 -9.67 -12.18
C LEU A 56 0.57 -8.36 -12.90
N ALA A 57 -0.62 -7.84 -12.68
CA ALA A 57 -1.04 -6.59 -13.30
C ALA A 57 -0.76 -5.40 -12.35
N TYR A 58 -0.26 -4.31 -12.91
CA TYR A 58 0.07 -3.09 -12.17
C TYR A 58 -0.49 -1.86 -12.86
N PHE A 59 -0.76 -0.81 -12.07
CA PHE A 59 -0.89 0.53 -12.62
C PHE A 59 0.48 1.04 -13.11
N PRO A 60 0.50 1.98 -14.08
CA PRO A 60 1.73 2.70 -14.43
C PRO A 60 2.36 3.31 -13.18
N VAL A 61 3.69 3.30 -13.11
CA VAL A 61 4.40 3.92 -11.98
C VAL A 61 4.21 5.44 -12.07
N ASP A 62 3.72 6.02 -10.97
CA ASP A 62 3.57 7.47 -10.85
C ASP A 62 4.27 7.93 -9.56
N PRO A 63 5.40 8.67 -9.67
CA PRO A 63 6.14 9.19 -8.51
C PRO A 63 5.29 10.06 -7.58
N ALA A 64 4.20 10.67 -8.06
CA ALA A 64 3.29 11.45 -7.23
C ALA A 64 2.56 10.62 -6.15
N TYR A 65 2.59 9.30 -6.26
CA TYR A 65 2.08 8.37 -5.24
C TYR A 65 3.15 7.92 -4.22
N LYS A 66 4.37 8.43 -4.30
CA LYS A 66 5.42 8.26 -3.29
C LYS A 66 5.52 9.54 -2.46
N VAL A 67 5.10 9.48 -1.20
CA VAL A 67 4.98 10.65 -0.32
C VAL A 67 5.70 10.43 1.01
N LEU A 68 6.10 11.53 1.66
CA LEU A 68 6.55 11.46 3.04
C LEU A 68 5.34 11.32 3.96
N ALA A 69 5.45 10.42 4.94
CA ALA A 69 4.44 10.18 5.95
C ALA A 69 5.07 10.19 7.33
N GLY A 70 4.38 10.76 8.31
CA GLY A 70 4.78 10.74 9.72
C GLY A 70 3.90 9.79 10.52
N LEU A 71 4.50 8.92 11.33
CA LEU A 71 3.77 8.05 12.24
C LEU A 71 3.52 8.79 13.55
N LYS A 72 2.25 9.08 13.82
CA LYS A 72 1.82 9.46 15.17
C LYS A 72 1.57 8.19 15.97
N ALA A 73 2.52 7.81 16.80
CA ALA A 73 2.46 6.59 17.60
C ALA A 73 1.19 6.56 18.49
N ALA A 74 0.62 5.38 18.66
CA ALA A 74 -0.47 5.18 19.61
C ALA A 74 0.04 5.38 21.05
N THR A 75 -0.72 6.11 21.85
CA THR A 75 -0.41 6.36 23.26
C THR A 75 -0.73 5.17 24.15
N GLU A 76 -1.58 4.28 23.66
CA GLU A 76 -2.02 3.07 24.36
C GLU A 76 -1.74 1.84 23.51
N ASN A 77 -1.56 0.71 24.16
CA ASN A 77 -1.42 -0.58 23.48
C ASN A 77 -2.79 -1.09 23.03
N VAL A 78 -3.23 -0.64 21.87
CA VAL A 78 -4.54 -1.01 21.31
C VAL A 78 -4.42 -2.30 20.51
N GLU A 79 -4.87 -3.39 21.09
CA GLU A 79 -5.00 -4.68 20.39
C GLU A 79 -6.43 -4.87 19.88
N LEU A 80 -6.56 -5.32 18.63
CA LEU A 80 -7.84 -5.49 17.94
C LEU A 80 -7.94 -6.90 17.37
N MET A 81 -9.12 -7.51 17.49
CA MET A 81 -9.44 -8.75 16.81
C MET A 81 -10.02 -8.42 15.42
N MET A 82 -9.17 -8.40 14.41
CA MET A 82 -9.56 -8.04 13.04
C MET A 82 -10.15 -9.25 12.31
N PRO A 83 -11.28 -9.08 11.59
CA PRO A 83 -11.84 -10.13 10.76
C PRO A 83 -10.90 -10.46 9.61
N THR A 84 -10.85 -11.73 9.19
CA THR A 84 -10.00 -12.20 8.11
C THR A 84 -10.81 -12.79 6.95
N SER A 85 -10.14 -13.04 5.83
CA SER A 85 -10.73 -13.63 4.62
C SER A 85 -11.32 -15.02 4.80
N THR A 86 -10.89 -15.76 5.82
CA THR A 86 -11.39 -17.11 6.15
C THR A 86 -12.55 -17.11 7.16
N GLY A 87 -13.01 -15.93 7.57
CA GLY A 87 -14.01 -15.77 8.62
C GLY A 87 -13.46 -15.90 10.05
N GLN A 88 -12.17 -16.11 10.19
CA GLN A 88 -11.48 -16.11 11.48
C GLN A 88 -11.19 -14.67 11.94
N ARG A 89 -10.53 -14.53 13.07
CA ARG A 89 -10.09 -13.25 13.60
C ARG A 89 -8.60 -13.30 13.95
N ARG A 90 -7.85 -12.31 13.49
CA ARG A 90 -6.42 -12.16 13.78
C ARG A 90 -6.19 -11.03 14.77
N LYS A 91 -5.35 -11.29 15.76
CA LYS A 91 -5.01 -10.31 16.77
C LYS A 91 -3.93 -9.38 16.24
N MET A 92 -4.31 -8.13 16.00
CA MET A 92 -3.43 -7.09 15.49
C MET A 92 -3.25 -5.99 16.53
N ARG A 93 -2.07 -5.38 16.57
CA ARG A 93 -1.78 -4.20 17.39
C ARG A 93 -1.73 -2.98 16.52
N ARG A 94 -2.51 -1.95 16.86
CA ARG A 94 -2.36 -0.63 16.25
C ARG A 94 -1.11 0.04 16.79
N VAL A 95 -0.14 0.30 15.91
CA VAL A 95 1.11 0.98 16.26
C VAL A 95 0.93 2.49 16.28
N GLY A 96 0.09 3.02 15.40
CA GLY A 96 -0.21 4.45 15.33
C GLY A 96 -0.99 4.82 14.08
N MET A 97 -1.04 6.12 13.82
CA MET A 97 -1.67 6.70 12.62
C MET A 97 -0.59 7.28 11.72
N MET A 98 -0.44 6.73 10.53
CA MET A 98 0.43 7.24 9.47
C MET A 98 -0.27 8.43 8.82
N GLN A 99 0.26 9.63 8.98
CA GLN A 99 -0.28 10.88 8.44
C GLN A 99 0.54 11.32 7.22
N PHE A 100 -0.12 11.65 6.13
CA PHE A 100 0.52 12.06 4.88
C PHE A 100 -0.36 13.00 4.06
N THR A 101 0.24 13.67 3.09
CA THR A 101 -0.48 14.47 2.09
C THR A 101 -0.31 13.81 0.73
N LEU A 102 -1.41 13.44 0.09
CA LEU A 102 -1.41 12.87 -1.26
C LEU A 102 -2.34 13.69 -2.16
N LYS A 103 -1.81 14.14 -3.31
CA LYS A 103 -2.54 14.99 -4.27
C LYS A 103 -3.21 16.21 -3.60
N GLY A 104 -2.48 16.84 -2.67
CA GLY A 104 -2.94 18.03 -1.94
C GLY A 104 -3.96 17.76 -0.84
N GLN A 105 -4.34 16.52 -0.57
CA GLN A 105 -5.27 16.15 0.49
C GLN A 105 -4.54 15.51 1.66
N GLN A 106 -4.84 15.96 2.88
CA GLN A 106 -4.37 15.32 4.11
C GLN A 106 -5.15 14.05 4.36
N MET A 107 -4.43 12.96 4.61
CA MET A 107 -4.99 11.63 4.83
C MET A 107 -4.24 10.93 5.97
N SER A 108 -4.84 9.87 6.48
CA SER A 108 -4.20 9.00 7.45
C SER A 108 -4.60 7.55 7.24
N LEU A 109 -3.70 6.65 7.63
CA LEU A 109 -3.93 5.21 7.71
C LEU A 109 -3.43 4.70 9.05
N ALA A 110 -4.20 3.88 9.73
CA ALA A 110 -3.73 3.14 10.89
C ALA A 110 -2.69 2.11 10.45
N ALA A 111 -1.55 2.10 11.13
CA ALA A 111 -0.47 1.13 10.95
C ALA A 111 -0.58 0.03 12.00
N PHE A 112 -0.38 -1.21 11.58
CA PHE A 112 -0.51 -2.38 12.43
C PHE A 112 0.73 -3.25 12.40
N ASN A 113 0.92 -4.03 13.46
CA ASN A 113 1.70 -5.25 13.45
C ASN A 113 0.88 -6.41 14.02
N GLU A 114 1.26 -7.64 13.68
CA GLU A 114 0.61 -8.83 14.22
C GLU A 114 1.13 -9.11 15.63
N VAL A 115 0.22 -9.38 16.56
CA VAL A 115 0.61 -9.71 17.94
C VAL A 115 1.24 -11.11 17.98
N GLY A 116 2.48 -11.17 18.47
CA GLY A 116 3.25 -12.41 18.50
C GLY A 116 4.05 -12.70 17.22
N ALA A 117 4.04 -11.80 16.23
CA ALA A 117 4.95 -11.91 15.10
C ALA A 117 6.41 -11.84 15.57
N PRO A 118 7.33 -12.58 14.92
CA PRO A 118 8.75 -12.60 15.30
C PRO A 118 9.42 -11.24 15.06
N ASP A 119 8.95 -10.48 14.08
CA ASP A 119 9.45 -9.14 13.76
C ASP A 119 8.45 -8.06 14.14
N MET A 120 8.72 -7.38 15.24
CA MET A 120 7.93 -6.25 15.73
C MET A 120 8.24 -4.93 15.01
N ASN A 121 9.28 -4.89 14.17
CA ASN A 121 9.61 -3.72 13.35
C ASN A 121 8.81 -3.66 12.05
N HIS A 122 8.25 -4.79 11.65
CA HIS A 122 7.38 -4.86 10.48
C HIS A 122 6.04 -4.18 10.74
N LEU A 123 5.69 -3.21 9.91
CA LEU A 123 4.41 -2.49 9.93
C LEU A 123 3.63 -2.79 8.65
N THR A 124 2.36 -3.12 8.79
CA THR A 124 1.46 -3.28 7.65
C THR A 124 0.41 -2.18 7.63
N LEU A 125 0.29 -1.49 6.51
CA LEU A 125 -0.82 -0.60 6.18
C LEU A 125 -1.79 -1.36 5.28
N MET A 126 -2.90 -1.80 5.84
CA MET A 126 -3.99 -2.41 5.10
C MET A 126 -5.00 -1.32 4.76
N PHE A 127 -5.37 -1.13 3.50
CA PHE A 127 -6.29 -0.06 3.09
C PHE A 127 -7.21 -0.49 1.96
N SER A 128 -8.37 0.13 1.91
CA SER A 128 -9.26 0.15 0.75
C SER A 128 -9.37 1.57 0.22
N ASP A 129 -9.71 1.72 -1.05
CA ASP A 129 -9.86 3.00 -1.73
C ASP A 129 -10.98 2.94 -2.78
N MET A 130 -11.18 3.99 -3.56
CA MET A 130 -12.25 4.03 -4.55
C MET A 130 -12.03 3.12 -5.76
N THR A 131 -10.86 2.46 -5.88
CA THR A 131 -10.59 1.43 -6.89
C THR A 131 -10.98 0.03 -6.42
N SER A 132 -11.19 -0.16 -5.11
CA SER A 132 -11.49 -1.46 -4.50
C SER A 132 -12.82 -2.03 -5.01
N GLY A 133 -12.78 -3.26 -5.52
CA GLY A 133 -13.94 -3.94 -6.13
C GLY A 133 -14.23 -3.56 -7.58
N THR A 134 -13.43 -2.66 -8.17
CA THR A 134 -13.57 -2.25 -9.58
C THR A 134 -12.29 -2.37 -10.39
N GLU A 135 -11.18 -1.87 -9.87
CA GLU A 135 -9.86 -1.92 -10.52
C GLU A 135 -8.86 -2.72 -9.67
N THR A 136 -9.11 -2.84 -8.36
CA THR A 136 -8.30 -3.58 -7.40
C THR A 136 -9.18 -4.52 -6.57
N TYR A 137 -8.57 -5.45 -5.85
CA TYR A 137 -9.28 -6.43 -5.02
C TYR A 137 -10.24 -5.76 -4.04
N ALA A 138 -11.47 -6.29 -3.95
CA ALA A 138 -12.54 -5.72 -3.14
C ALA A 138 -12.19 -5.61 -1.64
N ALA A 139 -11.40 -6.55 -1.14
CA ALA A 139 -10.94 -6.56 0.24
C ALA A 139 -9.73 -5.62 0.50
N GLY A 140 -9.30 -4.84 -0.50
CA GLY A 140 -8.24 -3.86 -0.35
C GLY A 140 -6.84 -4.37 -0.68
N ARG A 141 -5.85 -3.54 -0.36
CA ARG A 141 -4.42 -3.77 -0.62
C ARG A 141 -3.59 -3.45 0.62
N TYR A 142 -2.34 -3.90 0.60
CA TYR A 142 -1.38 -3.72 1.68
C TYR A 142 -0.15 -2.97 1.21
N ILE A 143 0.51 -2.29 2.15
CA ILE A 143 1.86 -1.75 2.03
C ILE A 143 2.59 -2.13 3.29
N ASP A 144 3.75 -2.74 3.15
CA ASP A 144 4.63 -3.07 4.27
C ASP A 144 5.73 -2.03 4.40
N LEU A 145 6.06 -1.70 5.64
CA LEU A 145 7.07 -0.73 6.01
C LEU A 145 7.89 -1.27 7.18
N GLU A 146 9.18 -0.94 7.19
CA GLU A 146 10.04 -1.17 8.35
C GLU A 146 10.04 0.06 9.26
N ARG A 147 9.99 -0.16 10.58
CA ARG A 147 10.05 0.94 11.55
C ARG A 147 11.32 1.75 11.40
N THR A 148 11.17 3.06 11.44
CA THR A 148 12.28 4.01 11.43
C THR A 148 12.40 4.68 12.80
N ALA A 149 13.63 5.04 13.19
CA ALA A 149 13.86 5.75 14.44
C ALA A 149 13.29 7.18 14.46
N SER A 150 13.02 7.75 13.29
CA SER A 150 12.49 9.11 13.13
C SER A 150 10.97 9.17 13.05
N ASP A 151 10.28 8.01 12.99
CA ASP A 151 8.85 7.91 12.69
C ASP A 151 8.44 8.62 11.37
N ILE A 152 9.41 8.86 10.46
CA ILE A 152 9.19 9.40 9.12
C ILE A 152 9.44 8.30 8.10
N TYR A 153 8.51 8.14 7.16
CA TYR A 153 8.47 7.04 6.19
C TYR A 153 8.36 7.57 4.77
N ASN A 154 8.98 6.88 3.83
CA ASN A 154 8.65 7.00 2.41
C ASN A 154 7.47 6.06 2.11
N LEU A 155 6.25 6.59 2.24
CA LEU A 155 5.05 5.84 1.89
C LEU A 155 4.87 5.83 0.37
N ASP A 156 5.06 4.67 -0.24
CA ASP A 156 5.02 4.50 -1.69
C ASP A 156 3.88 3.58 -2.11
N PHE A 157 2.79 4.17 -2.59
CA PHE A 157 1.64 3.40 -3.08
C PHE A 157 1.92 2.63 -4.38
N ASN A 158 3.03 2.91 -5.09
CA ASN A 158 3.46 2.09 -6.23
C ASN A 158 3.92 0.69 -5.80
N LEU A 159 4.16 0.49 -4.49
CA LEU A 159 4.46 -0.79 -3.85
C LEU A 159 3.22 -1.49 -3.27
N ALA A 160 2.03 -0.86 -3.33
CA ALA A 160 0.81 -1.47 -2.83
C ALA A 160 0.50 -2.78 -3.57
N TYR A 161 0.16 -3.83 -2.81
CA TYR A 161 -0.04 -5.17 -3.33
C TYR A 161 -1.34 -5.81 -2.84
N HIS A 162 -1.86 -6.79 -3.59
CA HIS A 162 -2.97 -7.61 -3.15
C HIS A 162 -2.49 -8.66 -2.11
N PRO A 163 -3.22 -8.84 -0.99
CA PRO A 163 -2.89 -9.88 -0.03
C PRO A 163 -3.02 -11.27 -0.65
N TYR A 164 -2.34 -12.26 -0.09
CA TYR A 164 -2.27 -13.62 -0.65
C TYR A 164 -3.63 -14.28 -0.84
N CYS A 165 -4.62 -13.94 -0.01
CA CYS A 165 -6.00 -14.44 -0.15
C CYS A 165 -6.70 -13.99 -1.45
N TYR A 166 -6.16 -12.98 -2.15
CA TYR A 166 -6.61 -12.62 -3.49
C TYR A 166 -6.27 -13.70 -4.52
N TYR A 167 -5.10 -14.31 -4.39
CA TYR A 167 -4.59 -15.34 -5.30
C TYR A 167 -4.99 -16.75 -4.89
N ASN A 168 -5.14 -16.97 -3.59
CA ASN A 168 -5.42 -18.28 -3.03
C ASN A 168 -6.27 -18.14 -1.75
N PRO A 169 -7.55 -18.55 -1.79
CA PRO A 169 -8.49 -18.36 -0.69
C PRO A 169 -8.15 -19.17 0.58
N THR A 170 -7.14 -20.04 0.53
CA THR A 170 -6.67 -20.76 1.74
C THR A 170 -5.85 -19.87 2.67
N TYR A 171 -5.34 -18.73 2.17
CA TYR A 171 -4.62 -17.78 3.00
C TYR A 171 -5.57 -16.94 3.86
N GLU A 172 -5.20 -16.77 5.10
CA GLU A 172 -5.91 -15.93 6.05
C GLU A 172 -5.30 -14.54 6.09
N CYS A 173 -6.03 -13.55 5.58
CA CYS A 173 -5.58 -12.16 5.50
C CYS A 173 -6.55 -11.26 6.27
N PRO A 174 -6.07 -10.40 7.19
CA PRO A 174 -6.93 -9.46 7.91
C PRO A 174 -7.48 -8.38 6.97
N TYR A 175 -8.74 -8.05 7.11
CA TYR A 175 -9.36 -6.99 6.33
C TYR A 175 -8.97 -5.59 6.84
N PRO A 176 -8.79 -4.61 5.94
CA PRO A 176 -8.61 -3.22 6.32
C PRO A 176 -9.74 -2.75 7.25
N PRO A 177 -9.43 -2.06 8.35
CA PRO A 177 -10.46 -1.48 9.19
C PRO A 177 -11.14 -0.30 8.48
N ALA A 178 -12.35 0.06 8.91
CA ALA A 178 -13.15 1.11 8.27
C ALA A 178 -12.43 2.48 8.21
N GLU A 179 -11.57 2.77 9.18
CA GLU A 179 -10.77 4.00 9.23
C GLU A 179 -9.68 4.05 8.14
N ASN A 180 -9.26 2.91 7.60
CA ASN A 180 -8.29 2.79 6.52
C ASN A 180 -8.94 2.81 5.12
N ARG A 181 -10.13 3.40 5.01
CA ARG A 181 -10.79 3.60 3.72
C ARG A 181 -10.49 4.99 3.17
N LEU A 182 -9.61 5.05 2.17
CA LEU A 182 -9.28 6.28 1.45
C LEU A 182 -10.44 6.67 0.51
N LYS A 183 -10.82 7.95 0.55
CA LYS A 183 -11.95 8.48 -0.25
C LYS A 183 -11.54 8.99 -1.64
N ILE A 184 -10.39 8.56 -2.11
CA ILE A 184 -9.86 8.86 -3.46
C ILE A 184 -9.42 7.57 -4.14
N PRO A 185 -9.38 7.51 -5.48
CA PRO A 185 -8.82 6.35 -6.17
C PRO A 185 -7.28 6.36 -6.10
N ILE A 186 -6.70 5.26 -5.63
CA ILE A 186 -5.24 5.05 -5.58
C ILE A 186 -4.85 4.18 -6.78
N ARG A 187 -4.62 4.82 -7.93
CA ARG A 187 -4.18 4.13 -9.15
C ARG A 187 -2.66 3.98 -9.21
N ALA A 188 -2.11 3.29 -8.21
CA ALA A 188 -0.70 2.93 -8.09
C ALA A 188 -0.59 1.53 -7.49
N GLY A 189 0.52 0.81 -7.71
CA GLY A 189 0.71 -0.55 -7.23
C GLY A 189 -0.04 -1.61 -8.06
N GLU A 190 -0.37 -2.73 -7.44
CA GLU A 190 -1.09 -3.83 -8.07
C GLU A 190 -2.53 -3.48 -8.39
N ARG A 191 -3.02 -4.02 -9.50
CA ARG A 191 -4.43 -3.98 -9.93
C ARG A 191 -4.87 -5.35 -10.43
N MET A 192 -6.17 -5.55 -10.53
CA MET A 192 -6.73 -6.74 -11.19
C MET A 192 -6.48 -6.71 -12.70
N LYS A 193 -6.37 -7.87 -13.32
CA LYS A 193 -6.40 -7.99 -14.79
C LYS A 193 -7.80 -7.61 -15.31
N LYS A 194 -7.87 -7.14 -16.54
CA LYS A 194 -9.16 -6.70 -17.14
C LYS A 194 -10.21 -7.82 -17.21
N SER A 195 -9.79 -9.06 -17.38
CA SER A 195 -10.67 -10.24 -17.39
C SER A 195 -11.36 -10.47 -16.05
N GLU A 196 -10.66 -10.18 -14.93
CA GLU A 196 -11.16 -10.38 -13.56
C GLU A 196 -12.16 -9.29 -13.15
N VAL A 197 -11.98 -8.07 -13.64
CA VAL A 197 -12.93 -6.95 -13.43
C VAL A 197 -14.33 -7.28 -13.96
N ALA A 198 -14.43 -8.09 -15.01
CA ALA A 198 -15.70 -8.49 -15.59
C ALA A 198 -16.44 -9.57 -14.78
N SER A 199 -15.73 -10.38 -13.99
CA SER A 199 -16.31 -11.50 -13.23
C SER A 199 -16.80 -11.11 -11.82
N GLN A 200 -16.47 -9.90 -11.34
CA GLN A 200 -16.91 -9.39 -10.03
C GLN A 200 -18.16 -8.49 -10.09
N LYS A 201 -18.77 -8.35 -11.26
CA LYS A 201 -20.05 -7.66 -11.46
C LYS A 201 -21.20 -8.67 -11.54
#